data_c4945201c10ca6255ff0011e7a9e2501
#
_entry.id   c4945201c10ca6255ff0011e7a9e2501
#
_cell.length_a   1.000
_cell.length_b   1.000
_cell.length_c   1.000
_cell.angle_alpha   90.00
_cell.angle_beta   90.00
_cell.angle_gamma   90.00
#
_symmetry.space_group_name_H-M   'P 1'
#
loop_
_entity.id
_entity.type
_entity.pdbx_description
1 polymer ?
#
loop_
_entity_poly.entity_id
_entity_poly.type
_entity_poly.pdbx_seq_one_letter_code
_entity_poly.pdbx_strand_id
1 'polypeptide(L)'
;MEKRIFTVLLVVSLIIMGFIFFRSNTANAPDGKNTESDAAENNKINDSDKQMNNLEIKTTKEGTGDRTVKDGDTISVHYTGTLTDGTTFDSSIDRGEPFAFTVGAGEVIKGWDLGFIGAKVGEKRTLTIPAELGYGSRAVGSIPPNSTLIFDVEVVEIK
;
A
#
# COMPACT_ATOMS: atom_id res chain seq x y z
N MET A 1 -32.56 20.78 -3.32
CA MET A 1 -31.10 20.87 -3.57
C MET A 1 -30.45 19.62 -3.02
N GLU A 2 -30.76 18.49 -3.65
CA GLU A 2 -30.16 17.19 -3.33
C GLU A 2 -29.85 16.53 -4.65
N LYS A 3 -28.55 16.40 -5.00
CA LYS A 3 -28.07 15.51 -6.08
C LYS A 3 -26.58 15.75 -6.38
N ARG A 4 -25.68 15.64 -5.39
CA ARG A 4 -24.23 15.60 -5.69
C ARG A 4 -23.38 14.74 -4.74
N ILE A 5 -23.98 13.79 -4.02
CA ILE A 5 -23.24 13.00 -2.99
C ILE A 5 -22.95 11.55 -3.44
N PHE A 6 -23.36 11.11 -4.63
CA PHE A 6 -23.31 9.67 -4.97
C PHE A 6 -22.20 9.21 -5.93
N THR A 7 -21.24 10.06 -6.31
CA THR A 7 -20.32 9.67 -7.42
C THR A 7 -18.87 9.37 -7.01
N VAL A 8 -18.49 9.57 -5.77
CA VAL A 8 -17.07 9.37 -5.34
C VAL A 8 -16.84 8.05 -4.60
N LEU A 9 -17.88 7.34 -4.17
CA LEU A 9 -17.77 6.09 -3.40
C LEU A 9 -17.45 4.84 -4.24
N LEU A 10 -17.26 4.98 -5.55
CA LEU A 10 -17.15 3.85 -6.49
C LEU A 10 -15.75 3.60 -7.04
N VAL A 11 -14.74 4.38 -6.64
CA VAL A 11 -13.39 4.25 -7.22
C VAL A 11 -12.46 3.35 -6.41
N VAL A 12 -12.80 3.05 -5.16
CA VAL A 12 -11.94 2.20 -4.30
C VAL A 12 -12.31 0.71 -4.36
N SER A 13 -13.52 0.35 -4.87
CA SER A 13 -14.05 -1.01 -4.79
C SER A 13 -13.91 -1.87 -6.06
N LEU A 14 -13.20 -1.46 -7.10
CA LEU A 14 -13.20 -2.13 -8.41
C LEU A 14 -11.88 -2.81 -8.79
N ILE A 15 -11.06 -3.25 -7.82
CA ILE A 15 -9.87 -4.07 -8.11
C ILE A 15 -9.95 -5.40 -7.36
N ILE A 16 -11.10 -6.06 -7.38
CA ILE A 16 -11.19 -7.47 -7.02
C ILE A 16 -11.89 -8.19 -8.16
N MET A 17 -11.17 -8.53 -9.21
CA MET A 17 -11.48 -9.68 -10.07
C MET A 17 -10.39 -9.88 -11.11
N GLY A 18 -9.68 -10.98 -11.01
CA GLY A 18 -8.94 -11.48 -12.14
C GLY A 18 -7.59 -12.12 -11.84
N PHE A 19 -7.54 -13.15 -11.04
CA PHE A 19 -6.48 -14.15 -11.20
C PHE A 19 -7.02 -15.54 -10.85
N ILE A 20 -7.55 -16.21 -11.88
CA ILE A 20 -7.81 -17.65 -11.82
C ILE A 20 -7.08 -18.31 -12.98
N PHE A 21 -6.27 -19.32 -12.62
CA PHE A 21 -5.81 -20.46 -13.39
C PHE A 21 -4.81 -20.29 -14.53
N PHE A 22 -3.58 -20.76 -14.30
CA PHE A 22 -3.00 -21.75 -15.22
C PHE A 22 -2.22 -22.81 -14.45
N ARG A 23 -2.77 -24.00 -14.51
CA ARG A 23 -2.18 -25.24 -14.01
C ARG A 23 -1.67 -26.01 -15.22
N SER A 24 -0.40 -26.37 -15.28
CA SER A 24 0.05 -27.51 -16.11
C SER A 24 1.32 -28.12 -15.57
N ASN A 25 1.12 -29.24 -15.10
CA ASN A 25 1.85 -30.46 -14.86
C ASN A 25 2.78 -30.85 -16.04
N THR A 26 4.03 -31.26 -15.77
CA THR A 26 4.52 -32.61 -16.15
C THR A 26 5.91 -32.89 -15.57
N ALA A 27 6.01 -34.09 -15.04
CA ALA A 27 7.19 -34.73 -14.50
C ALA A 27 8.21 -35.08 -15.59
N ASN A 28 9.50 -35.12 -15.22
CA ASN A 28 10.43 -36.24 -15.37
C ASN A 28 11.82 -35.91 -14.82
N ALA A 29 12.28 -36.74 -13.89
CA ALA A 29 13.67 -36.97 -13.62
C ALA A 29 14.13 -38.18 -14.49
N PRO A 30 15.46 -38.56 -14.62
CA PRO A 30 16.44 -38.60 -13.57
C PRO A 30 17.93 -38.35 -13.98
N ASP A 31 18.73 -38.21 -12.91
CA ASP A 31 20.08 -38.79 -12.69
C ASP A 31 21.35 -38.14 -13.31
N GLY A 32 22.34 -37.89 -12.43
CA GLY A 32 23.75 -37.89 -12.84
C GLY A 32 24.69 -36.84 -12.25
N LYS A 33 25.21 -37.09 -10.99
CA LYS A 33 26.57 -36.80 -10.52
C LYS A 33 27.21 -35.40 -10.53
N ASN A 34 27.46 -34.96 -9.29
CA ASN A 34 28.69 -34.33 -8.71
C ASN A 34 29.65 -33.57 -9.65
N THR A 35 29.91 -32.33 -9.33
CA THR A 35 31.22 -31.86 -8.81
C THR A 35 31.09 -30.48 -8.16
N GLU A 36 31.74 -30.38 -7.06
CA GLU A 36 32.06 -29.28 -6.19
C GLU A 36 32.75 -28.12 -6.96
N SER A 37 32.29 -26.88 -6.79
CA SER A 37 33.18 -25.74 -6.54
C SER A 37 32.38 -24.45 -6.35
N ASP A 38 32.53 -23.89 -5.16
CA ASP A 38 32.69 -22.47 -4.81
C ASP A 38 31.64 -21.42 -5.16
N ALA A 39 31.04 -20.98 -4.07
CA ALA A 39 30.83 -19.57 -3.71
C ALA A 39 30.38 -18.60 -4.82
N ALA A 40 29.10 -18.54 -5.02
CA ALA A 40 28.44 -17.28 -5.28
C ALA A 40 27.13 -17.29 -4.48
N GLU A 41 27.22 -16.78 -3.28
CA GLU A 41 26.04 -16.37 -2.49
C GLU A 41 25.31 -15.31 -3.30
N ASN A 42 24.44 -15.82 -4.17
CA ASN A 42 23.57 -15.00 -5.00
C ASN A 42 22.55 -14.41 -4.03
N ASN A 43 22.88 -13.23 -3.50
CA ASN A 43 22.00 -12.37 -2.74
C ASN A 43 20.74 -12.12 -3.60
N LYS A 44 19.80 -13.03 -3.51
CA LYS A 44 18.47 -12.89 -4.05
C LYS A 44 17.77 -11.86 -3.16
N ILE A 45 18.05 -10.58 -3.43
CA ILE A 45 17.24 -9.49 -2.90
C ILE A 45 15.82 -9.83 -3.36
N ASN A 46 14.99 -10.24 -2.41
CA ASN A 46 13.61 -10.57 -2.67
C ASN A 46 12.96 -9.32 -3.28
N ASP A 47 12.12 -9.52 -4.29
CA ASP A 47 11.38 -8.44 -4.97
C ASP A 47 10.58 -7.58 -3.95
N SER A 48 10.22 -8.18 -2.82
CA SER A 48 9.64 -7.51 -1.66
C SER A 48 10.57 -6.49 -1.00
N ASP A 49 11.86 -6.82 -0.85
CA ASP A 49 12.85 -5.91 -0.24
C ASP A 49 13.18 -4.74 -1.18
N LYS A 50 13.18 -4.99 -2.50
CA LYS A 50 13.35 -3.94 -3.50
C LYS A 50 12.15 -2.99 -3.55
N GLN A 51 10.94 -3.49 -3.32
CA GLN A 51 9.74 -2.68 -3.28
C GLN A 51 9.68 -1.81 -2.01
N MET A 52 10.09 -2.35 -0.83
CA MET A 52 10.17 -1.57 0.41
C MET A 52 11.23 -0.47 0.35
N ASN A 53 12.31 -0.65 -0.41
CA ASN A 53 13.39 0.33 -0.52
C ASN A 53 12.98 1.66 -1.18
N ASN A 54 11.81 1.72 -1.83
CA ASN A 54 11.33 2.93 -2.50
C ASN A 54 10.13 3.59 -1.79
N LEU A 55 9.61 2.97 -0.72
CA LEU A 55 8.58 3.57 0.13
C LEU A 55 9.27 4.42 1.20
N GLU A 56 9.03 5.74 1.19
CA GLU A 56 9.51 6.62 2.25
C GLU A 56 8.41 6.83 3.28
N ILE A 57 8.74 6.57 4.55
CA ILE A 57 7.86 6.76 5.71
C ILE A 57 8.53 7.75 6.65
N LYS A 58 7.90 8.90 6.84
CA LYS A 58 8.38 9.92 7.77
C LYS A 58 7.34 10.14 8.87
N THR A 59 7.68 9.78 10.11
CA THR A 59 6.86 10.14 11.28
C THR A 59 7.00 11.63 11.55
N THR A 60 5.89 12.35 11.50
CA THR A 60 5.82 13.81 11.74
C THR A 60 5.31 14.13 13.14
N LYS A 61 4.59 13.18 13.74
CA LYS A 61 4.13 13.23 15.14
C LYS A 61 4.07 11.81 15.69
N GLU A 62 4.67 11.60 16.85
CA GLU A 62 4.59 10.31 17.54
C GLU A 62 3.16 10.04 18.04
N GLY A 63 2.77 8.77 17.97
CA GLY A 63 1.52 8.29 18.53
C GLY A 63 1.64 7.96 20.02
N THR A 64 0.54 7.49 20.60
CA THR A 64 0.45 7.17 22.03
C THR A 64 0.09 5.70 22.24
N GLY A 65 0.39 5.17 23.43
CA GLY A 65 0.11 3.80 23.82
C GLY A 65 1.13 2.78 23.32
N ASP A 66 0.94 1.53 23.76
CA ASP A 66 1.89 0.45 23.49
C ASP A 66 1.50 -0.41 22.25
N ARG A 67 0.22 -0.33 21.84
CA ARG A 67 -0.28 -1.07 20.67
C ARG A 67 0.19 -0.39 19.39
N THR A 68 0.79 -1.20 18.53
CA THR A 68 1.17 -0.80 17.18
C THR A 68 0.34 -1.56 16.14
N VAL A 69 0.13 -0.94 15.01
CA VAL A 69 -0.54 -1.54 13.84
C VAL A 69 0.25 -2.75 13.35
N LYS A 70 -0.48 -3.84 13.12
CA LYS A 70 0.04 -5.10 12.57
C LYS A 70 -0.78 -5.51 11.34
N ASP A 71 -0.22 -6.43 10.59
CA ASP A 71 -0.94 -7.11 9.51
C ASP A 71 -2.21 -7.79 10.05
N GLY A 72 -3.34 -7.59 9.36
CA GLY A 72 -4.66 -8.05 9.79
C GLY A 72 -5.42 -7.12 10.74
N ASP A 73 -4.82 -6.07 11.29
CA ASP A 73 -5.56 -5.08 12.08
C ASP A 73 -6.47 -4.24 11.18
N THR A 74 -7.68 -3.96 11.66
CA THR A 74 -8.54 -2.93 11.06
C THR A 74 -8.22 -1.59 11.69
N ILE A 75 -7.85 -0.60 10.88
CA ILE A 75 -7.52 0.74 11.34
C ILE A 75 -8.45 1.78 10.74
N SER A 76 -8.64 2.90 11.45
CA SER A 76 -9.32 4.08 10.96
C SER A 76 -8.32 5.23 10.89
N VAL A 77 -8.25 5.90 9.73
CA VAL A 77 -7.24 6.94 9.48
C VAL A 77 -7.86 8.19 8.88
N HIS A 78 -7.32 9.35 9.24
CA HIS A 78 -7.48 10.55 8.45
C HIS A 78 -6.31 10.69 7.49
N TYR A 79 -6.57 11.21 6.29
CA TYR A 79 -5.52 11.43 5.30
C TYR A 79 -5.84 12.59 4.34
N THR A 80 -4.77 13.13 3.77
CA THR A 80 -4.80 13.98 2.59
C THR A 80 -3.78 13.45 1.59
N GLY A 81 -4.22 13.16 0.38
CA GLY A 81 -3.39 12.66 -0.72
C GLY A 81 -3.08 13.76 -1.72
N THR A 82 -1.80 13.95 -2.04
CA THR A 82 -1.31 14.94 -2.99
C THR A 82 -0.37 14.32 -4.01
N LEU A 83 -0.30 14.94 -5.18
CA LEU A 83 0.75 14.68 -6.17
C LEU A 83 2.02 15.46 -5.80
N THR A 84 3.13 15.16 -6.49
CA THR A 84 4.43 15.85 -6.28
C THR A 84 4.41 17.34 -6.58
N ASP A 85 3.44 17.81 -7.36
CA ASP A 85 3.21 19.23 -7.65
C ASP A 85 2.34 19.94 -6.59
N GLY A 86 1.90 19.20 -5.54
CA GLY A 86 1.05 19.70 -4.48
C GLY A 86 -0.46 19.63 -4.78
N THR A 87 -0.86 19.14 -5.95
CA THR A 87 -2.27 18.97 -6.29
C THR A 87 -2.93 17.91 -5.41
N THR A 88 -3.93 18.28 -4.61
CA THR A 88 -4.71 17.36 -3.80
C THR A 88 -5.66 16.56 -4.68
N PHE A 89 -5.64 15.23 -4.58
CA PHE A 89 -6.52 14.34 -5.34
C PHE A 89 -7.58 13.67 -4.48
N ASP A 90 -7.35 13.52 -3.17
CA ASP A 90 -8.33 12.94 -2.24
C ASP A 90 -8.02 13.36 -0.79
N SER A 91 -9.07 13.46 0.05
CA SER A 91 -8.95 13.81 1.47
C SER A 91 -10.14 13.27 2.26
N SER A 92 -9.85 12.54 3.34
CA SER A 92 -10.87 12.12 4.31
C SER A 92 -11.31 13.27 5.21
N ILE A 93 -10.45 14.28 5.38
CA ILE A 93 -10.74 15.48 6.18
C ILE A 93 -11.87 16.28 5.53
N ASP A 94 -11.83 16.44 4.20
CA ASP A 94 -12.87 17.15 3.46
C ASP A 94 -14.21 16.42 3.48
N ARG A 95 -14.20 15.10 3.67
CA ARG A 95 -15.42 14.30 3.87
C ARG A 95 -15.93 14.30 5.31
N GLY A 96 -15.10 14.70 6.28
CA GLY A 96 -15.44 14.76 7.70
C GLY A 96 -15.47 13.39 8.40
N GLU A 97 -15.04 12.31 7.74
CA GLU A 97 -15.08 10.94 8.26
C GLU A 97 -13.73 10.23 8.04
N PRO A 98 -13.20 9.52 9.06
CA PRO A 98 -12.03 8.67 8.89
C PRO A 98 -12.32 7.52 7.94
N PHE A 99 -11.31 7.11 7.19
CA PHE A 99 -11.37 5.95 6.32
C PHE A 99 -10.88 4.70 7.08
N ALA A 100 -11.71 3.65 7.07
CA ALA A 100 -11.39 2.38 7.73
C ALA A 100 -11.02 1.31 6.70
N PHE A 101 -9.98 0.52 6.97
CA PHE A 101 -9.56 -0.61 6.15
C PHE A 101 -8.76 -1.62 6.97
N THR A 102 -8.61 -2.84 6.46
CA THR A 102 -7.80 -3.91 7.06
C THR A 102 -6.41 -3.93 6.43
N VAL A 103 -5.38 -3.74 7.26
CA VAL A 103 -3.97 -3.70 6.82
C VAL A 103 -3.55 -5.07 6.30
N GLY A 104 -2.90 -5.11 5.14
CA GLY A 104 -2.43 -6.33 4.51
C GLY A 104 -3.49 -7.12 3.75
N ALA A 105 -4.78 -6.73 3.81
CA ALA A 105 -5.85 -7.40 3.09
C ALA A 105 -5.91 -7.06 1.58
N GLY A 106 -5.10 -6.11 1.12
CA GLY A 106 -5.13 -5.65 -0.28
C GLY A 106 -6.37 -4.82 -0.62
N GLU A 107 -7.03 -4.25 0.40
CA GLU A 107 -8.17 -3.34 0.23
C GLU A 107 -7.73 -1.94 -0.23
N VAL A 108 -6.46 -1.63 -0.05
CA VAL A 108 -5.83 -0.35 -0.37
C VAL A 108 -4.57 -0.56 -1.23
N ILE A 109 -3.95 0.53 -1.69
CA ILE A 109 -2.68 0.46 -2.40
C ILE A 109 -1.58 -0.14 -1.52
N LYS A 110 -0.63 -0.85 -2.12
CA LYS A 110 0.41 -1.59 -1.40
C LYS A 110 1.27 -0.68 -0.49
N GLY A 111 1.49 0.55 -0.91
CA GLY A 111 2.20 1.54 -0.09
C GLY A 111 1.50 1.85 1.24
N TRP A 112 0.17 1.74 1.31
CA TRP A 112 -0.58 1.88 2.54
C TRP A 112 -0.47 0.63 3.42
N ASP A 113 -0.68 -0.58 2.86
CA ASP A 113 -0.53 -1.83 3.61
C ASP A 113 0.83 -1.90 4.30
N LEU A 114 1.90 -1.44 3.64
CA LEU A 114 3.24 -1.40 4.21
C LEU A 114 3.48 -0.18 5.11
N GLY A 115 2.95 0.99 4.73
CA GLY A 115 3.24 2.28 5.36
C GLY A 115 2.65 2.46 6.76
N PHE A 116 1.60 1.70 7.10
CA PHE A 116 0.97 1.79 8.42
C PHE A 116 1.51 0.78 9.42
N ILE A 117 2.23 -0.25 9.01
CA ILE A 117 2.84 -1.22 9.95
C ILE A 117 3.68 -0.49 10.99
N GLY A 118 3.50 -0.85 12.26
CA GLY A 118 4.21 -0.27 13.41
C GLY A 118 3.70 1.10 13.86
N ALA A 119 2.74 1.72 13.18
CA ALA A 119 2.15 2.99 13.61
C ALA A 119 1.33 2.82 14.89
N LYS A 120 1.17 3.92 15.64
CA LYS A 120 0.38 3.99 16.88
C LYS A 120 -0.82 4.91 16.70
N VAL A 121 -1.80 4.78 17.59
CA VAL A 121 -2.94 5.72 17.62
C VAL A 121 -2.43 7.15 17.89
N GLY A 122 -2.95 8.11 17.13
CA GLY A 122 -2.55 9.52 17.17
C GLY A 122 -1.25 9.84 16.45
N GLU A 123 -0.58 8.81 15.87
CA GLU A 123 0.63 9.01 15.07
C GLU A 123 0.27 9.65 13.72
N LYS A 124 1.12 10.60 13.32
CA LYS A 124 1.07 11.21 11.99
C LYS A 124 2.31 10.82 11.20
N ARG A 125 2.08 10.42 9.96
CA ARG A 125 3.13 10.08 9.00
C ARG A 125 2.92 10.81 7.69
N THR A 126 4.01 11.11 7.01
CA THR A 126 4.01 11.40 5.58
C THR A 126 4.53 10.14 4.87
N LEU A 127 3.74 9.60 3.95
CA LEU A 127 4.08 8.45 3.13
C LEU A 127 4.35 8.93 1.71
N THR A 128 5.59 8.75 1.20
CA THR A 128 5.92 8.97 -0.20
C THR A 128 5.93 7.62 -0.91
N ILE A 129 4.93 7.41 -1.75
CA ILE A 129 4.61 6.11 -2.36
C ILE A 129 4.93 6.18 -3.84
N PRO A 130 5.93 5.44 -4.35
CA PRO A 130 6.21 5.36 -5.77
C PRO A 130 5.06 4.67 -6.52
N ALA A 131 5.00 4.89 -7.83
CA ALA A 131 3.90 4.39 -8.65
C ALA A 131 3.70 2.87 -8.54
N GLU A 132 4.76 2.10 -8.38
CA GLU A 132 4.74 0.63 -8.28
C GLU A 132 4.00 0.13 -7.03
N LEU A 133 4.00 0.93 -5.97
CA LEU A 133 3.26 0.67 -4.72
C LEU A 133 1.93 1.41 -4.64
N GLY A 134 1.63 2.23 -5.65
CA GLY A 134 0.39 2.98 -5.83
C GLY A 134 -0.46 2.41 -6.98
N TYR A 135 -0.74 3.23 -7.98
CA TYR A 135 -1.61 2.88 -9.11
C TYR A 135 -0.86 2.46 -10.37
N GLY A 136 0.48 2.46 -10.36
CA GLY A 136 1.32 2.03 -11.46
C GLY A 136 1.11 2.87 -12.73
N SER A 137 1.03 2.20 -13.86
CA SER A 137 0.82 2.82 -15.18
C SER A 137 -0.65 3.18 -15.48
N ARG A 138 -1.56 3.05 -14.51
CA ARG A 138 -2.97 3.39 -14.69
C ARG A 138 -3.25 4.82 -14.23
N ALA A 139 -4.05 5.55 -15.00
CA ALA A 139 -4.66 6.79 -14.54
C ALA A 139 -5.86 6.48 -13.64
N VAL A 140 -6.01 7.19 -12.50
CA VAL A 140 -7.13 7.01 -11.57
C VAL A 140 -7.66 8.39 -11.18
N GLY A 141 -8.86 8.72 -11.64
CA GLY A 141 -9.45 10.04 -11.42
C GLY A 141 -8.55 11.15 -11.94
N SER A 142 -8.09 12.04 -11.05
CA SER A 142 -7.16 13.13 -11.36
C SER A 142 -5.68 12.72 -11.28
N ILE A 143 -5.38 11.45 -10.91
CA ILE A 143 -4.01 10.95 -10.77
C ILE A 143 -3.51 10.47 -12.13
N PRO A 144 -2.42 11.05 -12.69
CA PRO A 144 -1.82 10.59 -13.93
C PRO A 144 -1.17 9.20 -13.79
N PRO A 145 -0.90 8.51 -14.90
CA PRO A 145 -0.10 7.29 -14.88
C PRO A 145 1.31 7.53 -14.32
N ASN A 146 1.86 6.52 -13.65
CA ASN A 146 3.22 6.54 -13.09
C ASN A 146 3.48 7.67 -12.09
N SER A 147 2.44 8.11 -11.37
CA SER A 147 2.56 9.15 -10.37
C SER A 147 3.11 8.62 -9.05
N THR A 148 4.05 9.35 -8.47
CA THR A 148 4.38 9.25 -7.05
C THR A 148 3.29 9.93 -6.24
N LEU A 149 2.82 9.27 -5.19
CA LEU A 149 1.76 9.76 -4.31
C LEU A 149 2.34 10.17 -2.97
N ILE A 150 1.90 11.29 -2.44
CA ILE A 150 2.27 11.76 -1.11
C ILE A 150 1.00 11.78 -0.25
N PHE A 151 1.04 11.07 0.88
CA PHE A 151 -0.07 11.06 1.82
C PHE A 151 0.39 11.56 3.18
N ASP A 152 -0.26 12.59 3.66
CA ASP A 152 -0.23 12.94 5.08
C ASP A 152 -1.35 12.21 5.78
N VAL A 153 -1.01 11.36 6.75
CA VAL A 153 -1.94 10.44 7.42
C VAL A 153 -1.90 10.59 8.93
N GLU A 154 -3.02 10.29 9.59
CA GLU A 154 -3.14 10.20 11.05
C GLU A 154 -3.92 8.93 11.40
N VAL A 155 -3.36 8.09 12.27
CA VAL A 155 -4.06 6.90 12.78
C VAL A 155 -5.00 7.33 13.91
N VAL A 156 -6.30 7.14 13.69
CA VAL A 156 -7.35 7.51 14.66
C VAL A 156 -7.66 6.37 15.60
N GLU A 157 -7.72 5.14 15.07
CA GLU A 157 -8.13 3.95 15.84
C GLU A 157 -7.44 2.70 15.29
N ILE A 158 -7.17 1.74 16.18
CA ILE A 158 -6.71 0.37 15.86
C ILE A 158 -7.67 -0.61 16.53
N LYS A 159 -8.37 -1.42 15.74
CA LYS A 159 -9.32 -2.46 16.20
C LYS A 159 -8.72 -3.83 16.21
#